data_0a3fb237910331685de55843679f3874
#
_entry.id   0a3fb237910331685de55843679f3874
#
_cell.length_a   1.000
_cell.length_b   1.000
_cell.length_c   1.000
_cell.angle_alpha   90.00
_cell.angle_beta   90.00
_cell.angle_gamma   90.00
#
_symmetry.space_group_name_H-M   'P 1'
#
loop_
_entity.id
_entity.type
_entity.pdbx_description
1 polymer ?
#
loop_
_entity_poly.entity_id
_entity_poly.type
_entity_poly.pdbx_seq_one_letter_code
_entity_poly.pdbx_strand_id
1 'polypeptide(L)'
;MLRIALPNKGSLSDEACTLMKEAGYKAKRDTKELSVTDTVNDVEFLFLRPRDIAVYVSRGIVDIGITGRDLLADSGAEARELLPLGFGKSRFFYAVPNGSPIDAPSKLDGARIASSYPRIVLEDMKRRGFKCDVVRLDGAVEISVRLGVAEAIADVVESGTTMRQAGLHTIG
;
A
#
# COMPACT_ATOMS: atom_id res chain seq x y z
N MET A 1 -2.29 28.69 4.85
CA MET A 1 -1.48 27.81 3.94
C MET A 1 -2.01 26.40 4.02
N LEU A 2 -2.44 25.85 2.90
CA LEU A 2 -2.91 24.48 2.78
C LEU A 2 -1.70 23.53 2.75
N ARG A 3 -1.76 22.43 3.51
CA ARG A 3 -0.74 21.38 3.53
C ARG A 3 -1.22 20.15 2.80
N ILE A 4 -0.45 19.75 1.79
CA ILE A 4 -0.75 18.57 0.96
C ILE A 4 0.40 17.57 1.06
N ALA A 5 0.10 16.34 1.48
CA ALA A 5 1.08 15.27 1.53
C ALA A 5 1.12 14.50 0.21
N LEU A 6 2.32 14.32 -0.32
CA LEU A 6 2.60 13.53 -1.52
C LEU A 6 3.52 12.36 -1.19
N PRO A 7 3.43 11.24 -1.92
CA PRO A 7 4.36 10.12 -1.76
C PRO A 7 5.80 10.55 -2.06
N ASN A 8 6.74 10.13 -1.22
CA ASN A 8 8.13 10.51 -1.34
C ASN A 8 8.97 9.59 -2.24
N LYS A 9 8.39 8.49 -2.70
CA LYS A 9 9.07 7.48 -3.53
C LYS A 9 8.09 6.64 -4.35
N GLY A 10 8.63 5.92 -5.34
CA GLY A 10 7.90 5.00 -6.19
C GLY A 10 7.13 5.69 -7.33
N SER A 11 6.48 4.90 -8.15
CA SER A 11 5.69 5.37 -9.30
C SER A 11 4.56 6.32 -8.88
N LEU A 12 3.97 6.09 -7.72
CA LEU A 12 2.92 6.94 -7.18
C LEU A 12 3.42 8.37 -6.91
N SER A 13 4.70 8.54 -6.54
CA SER A 13 5.33 9.85 -6.34
C SER A 13 5.38 10.66 -7.62
N ASP A 14 5.83 10.05 -8.71
CA ASP A 14 5.98 10.72 -10.00
C ASP A 14 4.62 11.13 -10.56
N GLU A 15 3.64 10.23 -10.51
CA GLU A 15 2.29 10.50 -10.99
C GLU A 15 1.58 11.58 -10.14
N ALA A 16 1.76 11.57 -8.83
CA ALA A 16 1.20 12.58 -7.94
C ALA A 16 1.81 13.97 -8.19
N CYS A 17 3.12 14.07 -8.37
CA CYS A 17 3.80 15.32 -8.71
C CYS A 17 3.36 15.84 -10.09
N THR A 18 3.22 14.97 -11.07
CA THR A 18 2.72 15.31 -12.40
C THR A 18 1.30 15.85 -12.33
N LEU A 19 0.42 15.20 -11.58
CA LEU A 19 -0.96 15.66 -11.37
C LEU A 19 -0.99 17.07 -10.77
N MET A 20 -0.20 17.33 -9.74
CA MET A 20 -0.13 18.66 -9.12
C MET A 20 0.38 19.71 -10.08
N LYS A 21 1.41 19.38 -10.87
CA LYS A 21 1.96 20.26 -11.87
C LYS A 21 0.94 20.61 -12.96
N GLU A 22 0.23 19.62 -13.48
CA GLU A 22 -0.83 19.81 -14.47
C GLU A 22 -1.99 20.64 -13.91
N ALA A 23 -2.26 20.54 -12.63
CA ALA A 23 -3.25 21.36 -11.94
C ALA A 23 -2.76 22.81 -11.64
N GLY A 24 -1.54 23.17 -12.02
CA GLY A 24 -1.01 24.51 -11.86
C GLY A 24 -0.21 24.75 -10.58
N TYR A 25 0.14 23.71 -9.84
CA TYR A 25 0.91 23.82 -8.61
C TYR A 25 2.41 23.54 -8.85
N LYS A 26 3.25 24.13 -8.01
CA LYS A 26 4.70 23.91 -8.00
C LYS A 26 5.06 22.85 -6.95
N ALA A 27 4.91 21.57 -7.32
CA ALA A 27 5.18 20.43 -6.45
C ALA A 27 6.51 19.70 -6.76
N LYS A 28 7.38 20.30 -7.59
CA LYS A 28 8.68 19.72 -7.93
C LYS A 28 9.64 19.88 -6.75
N ARG A 29 10.21 18.76 -6.30
CA ARG A 29 11.27 18.77 -5.28
C ARG A 29 12.62 18.33 -5.86
N ASP A 30 13.68 18.78 -5.26
CA ASP A 30 14.99 18.15 -5.40
C ASP A 30 15.05 16.89 -4.50
N THR A 31 15.92 15.94 -4.85
CA THR A 31 15.89 14.53 -4.39
C THR A 31 15.88 14.31 -2.88
N LYS A 32 16.16 15.30 -2.06
CA LYS A 32 16.27 15.19 -0.60
C LYS A 32 15.35 16.13 0.20
N GLU A 33 14.59 16.97 -0.47
CA GLU A 33 13.71 17.90 0.22
C GLU A 33 12.50 17.15 0.81
N LEU A 34 12.16 17.46 2.05
CA LEU A 34 10.99 16.92 2.74
C LEU A 34 9.74 17.75 2.50
N SER A 35 9.92 19.01 2.10
CA SER A 35 8.82 19.91 1.78
C SER A 35 9.18 20.89 0.69
N VAL A 36 8.18 21.36 -0.03
CA VAL A 36 8.28 22.42 -1.04
C VAL A 36 7.09 23.37 -0.84
N THR A 37 7.36 24.67 -0.82
CA THR A 37 6.31 25.67 -0.69
C THR A 37 6.01 26.31 -2.03
N ASP A 38 4.76 26.25 -2.44
CA ASP A 38 4.22 27.01 -3.56
C ASP A 38 3.61 28.32 -3.03
N THR A 39 4.38 29.39 -3.11
CA THR A 39 3.98 30.70 -2.58
C THR A 39 2.87 31.37 -3.39
N VAL A 40 2.75 31.03 -4.67
CA VAL A 40 1.71 31.57 -5.55
C VAL A 40 0.33 31.03 -5.17
N ASN A 41 0.26 29.75 -4.86
CA ASN A 41 -0.99 29.08 -4.53
C ASN A 41 -1.22 28.95 -3.02
N ASP A 42 -0.30 29.43 -2.19
CA ASP A 42 -0.34 29.33 -0.72
C ASP A 42 -0.46 27.87 -0.24
N VAL A 43 0.36 26.97 -0.80
CA VAL A 43 0.38 25.53 -0.50
C VAL A 43 1.77 25.10 -0.08
N GLU A 44 1.84 24.30 0.97
CA GLU A 44 3.03 23.54 1.36
C GLU A 44 2.84 22.06 0.99
N PHE A 45 3.72 21.55 0.15
CA PHE A 45 3.79 20.12 -0.18
C PHE A 45 4.76 19.42 0.75
N LEU A 46 4.31 18.34 1.38
CA LEU A 46 5.09 17.50 2.29
C LEU A 46 5.27 16.13 1.65
N PHE A 47 6.53 15.69 1.52
CA PHE A 47 6.84 14.40 0.90
C PHE A 47 7.04 13.35 1.98
N LEU A 48 6.06 12.46 2.10
CA LEU A 48 5.97 11.46 3.16
C LEU A 48 5.98 10.05 2.56
N ARG A 49 6.29 9.07 3.40
CA ARG A 49 6.11 7.67 3.02
C ARG A 49 4.62 7.42 2.70
N PRO A 50 4.30 6.77 1.58
CA PRO A 50 2.91 6.52 1.19
C PRO A 50 2.05 5.91 2.31
N ARG A 51 2.66 5.00 3.09
CA ARG A 51 1.99 4.33 4.23
C ARG A 51 1.63 5.30 5.37
N ASP A 52 2.37 6.38 5.55
CA ASP A 52 2.18 7.30 6.67
C ASP A 52 1.18 8.42 6.35
N ILE A 53 0.90 8.68 5.08
CA ILE A 53 0.09 9.84 4.63
C ILE A 53 -1.29 9.85 5.29
N ALA A 54 -1.99 8.72 5.30
CA ALA A 54 -3.32 8.64 5.89
C ALA A 54 -3.33 8.97 7.39
N VAL A 55 -2.27 8.59 8.11
CA VAL A 55 -2.10 8.89 9.54
C VAL A 55 -1.95 10.41 9.75
N TYR A 56 -1.12 11.06 8.94
CA TYR A 56 -0.92 12.52 9.03
C TYR A 56 -2.21 13.29 8.72
N VAL A 57 -2.98 12.83 7.74
CA VAL A 57 -4.30 13.42 7.43
C VAL A 57 -5.27 13.24 8.61
N SER A 58 -5.39 12.02 9.13
CA SER A 58 -6.31 11.74 10.23
C SER A 58 -5.99 12.50 11.53
N ARG A 59 -4.71 12.85 11.71
CA ARG A 59 -4.25 13.65 12.84
C ARG A 59 -4.36 15.16 12.63
N GLY A 60 -4.82 15.59 11.46
CA GLY A 60 -4.93 17.01 11.11
C GLY A 60 -3.58 17.71 10.92
N ILE A 61 -2.49 16.98 10.77
CA ILE A 61 -1.15 17.55 10.55
C ILE A 61 -1.02 18.03 9.11
N VAL A 62 -1.62 17.32 8.16
CA VAL A 62 -1.82 17.76 6.78
C VAL A 62 -3.32 17.77 6.48
N ASP A 63 -3.72 18.61 5.54
CA ASP A 63 -5.13 18.79 5.19
C ASP A 63 -5.61 17.75 4.17
N ILE A 64 -4.76 17.43 3.20
CA ILE A 64 -5.03 16.51 2.11
C ILE A 64 -3.79 15.64 1.87
N GLY A 65 -4.01 14.41 1.38
CA GLY A 65 -2.94 13.52 0.97
C GLY A 65 -3.29 12.73 -0.27
N ILE A 66 -2.27 12.38 -1.04
CA ILE A 66 -2.36 11.42 -2.15
C ILE A 66 -1.66 10.14 -1.71
N THR A 67 -2.41 9.04 -1.68
CA THR A 67 -1.87 7.72 -1.29
C THR A 67 -2.67 6.59 -1.93
N GLY A 68 -2.25 5.36 -1.72
CA GLY A 68 -2.99 4.18 -2.17
C GLY A 68 -4.23 3.92 -1.32
N ARG A 69 -5.32 3.50 -1.97
CA ARG A 69 -6.55 3.08 -1.27
C ARG A 69 -6.30 1.90 -0.33
N ASP A 70 -5.41 0.99 -0.73
CA ASP A 70 -4.94 -0.14 0.08
C ASP A 70 -4.21 0.33 1.35
N LEU A 71 -3.35 1.34 1.23
CA LEU A 71 -2.62 1.92 2.35
C LEU A 71 -3.56 2.67 3.31
N LEU A 72 -4.55 3.39 2.78
CA LEU A 72 -5.58 4.01 3.60
C LEU A 72 -6.36 2.95 4.39
N ALA A 73 -6.82 1.89 3.72
CA ALA A 73 -7.55 0.81 4.36
C ALA A 73 -6.72 0.09 5.43
N ASP A 74 -5.46 -0.22 5.14
CA ASP A 74 -4.58 -0.93 6.08
C ASP A 74 -4.19 -0.05 7.29
N SER A 75 -4.13 1.26 7.12
CA SER A 75 -3.76 2.17 8.20
C SER A 75 -4.75 2.18 9.37
N GLY A 76 -6.02 1.89 9.11
CA GLY A 76 -7.10 2.10 10.04
C GLY A 76 -7.33 3.56 10.44
N ALA A 77 -6.72 4.50 9.71
CA ALA A 77 -6.85 5.92 9.96
C ALA A 77 -8.24 6.44 9.57
N GLU A 78 -8.75 7.37 10.36
CA GLU A 78 -10.01 8.07 10.05
C GLU A 78 -9.75 9.21 9.05
N ALA A 79 -9.76 8.86 7.77
CA ALA A 79 -9.66 9.79 6.67
C ALA A 79 -10.65 9.41 5.57
N ARG A 80 -11.16 10.41 4.87
CA ARG A 80 -12.15 10.20 3.81
C ARG A 80 -11.49 10.29 2.45
N GLU A 81 -11.76 9.30 1.59
CA GLU A 81 -11.43 9.40 0.18
C GLU A 81 -12.30 10.47 -0.50
N LEU A 82 -11.66 11.45 -1.14
CA LEU A 82 -12.34 12.55 -1.81
C LEU A 82 -12.50 12.26 -3.32
N LEU A 83 -11.45 11.74 -3.95
CA LEU A 83 -11.39 11.57 -5.39
C LEU A 83 -10.51 10.39 -5.76
N PRO A 84 -11.01 9.43 -6.56
CA PRO A 84 -10.16 8.43 -7.19
C PRO A 84 -9.35 9.08 -8.32
N LEU A 85 -8.03 8.85 -8.34
CA LEU A 85 -7.13 9.52 -9.27
C LEU A 85 -6.90 8.72 -10.56
N GLY A 86 -7.25 7.44 -10.58
CA GLY A 86 -7.20 6.58 -11.76
C GLY A 86 -5.81 6.06 -12.14
N PHE A 87 -4.79 6.29 -11.31
CA PHE A 87 -3.44 5.77 -11.52
C PHE A 87 -2.98 4.89 -10.36
N GLY A 88 -1.82 4.25 -10.49
CA GLY A 88 -1.27 3.36 -9.47
C GLY A 88 -2.15 2.14 -9.21
N LYS A 89 -2.84 1.64 -10.23
CA LYS A 89 -3.74 0.49 -10.11
C LYS A 89 -2.96 -0.75 -9.75
N SER A 90 -3.41 -1.42 -8.71
CA SER A 90 -2.87 -2.69 -8.24
C SER A 90 -4.00 -3.60 -7.79
N ARG A 91 -3.69 -4.88 -7.63
CA ARG A 91 -4.64 -5.87 -7.11
C ARG A 91 -4.04 -6.56 -5.89
N PHE A 92 -4.89 -6.86 -4.94
CA PHE A 92 -4.52 -7.60 -3.75
C PHE A 92 -4.77 -9.09 -3.98
N PHE A 93 -3.76 -9.92 -3.72
CA PHE A 93 -3.83 -11.36 -3.94
C PHE A 93 -3.28 -12.14 -2.76
N TYR A 94 -3.82 -13.33 -2.58
CA TYR A 94 -3.17 -14.40 -1.83
C TYR A 94 -2.36 -15.27 -2.78
N ALA A 95 -1.17 -15.65 -2.36
CA ALA A 95 -0.29 -16.51 -3.14
C ALA A 95 0.38 -17.55 -2.25
N VAL A 96 0.67 -18.68 -2.84
CA VAL A 96 1.31 -19.84 -2.20
C VAL A 96 2.43 -20.39 -3.06
N PRO A 97 3.40 -21.13 -2.47
CA PRO A 97 4.40 -21.82 -3.26
C PRO A 97 3.77 -22.80 -4.25
N ASN A 98 4.39 -22.94 -5.41
CA ASN A 98 4.03 -24.00 -6.36
C ASN A 98 4.10 -25.36 -5.68
N GLY A 99 3.05 -26.16 -5.81
CA GLY A 99 2.95 -27.45 -5.15
C GLY A 99 2.41 -27.41 -3.71
N SER A 100 2.02 -26.24 -3.21
CA SER A 100 1.38 -26.14 -1.90
C SER A 100 0.03 -26.90 -1.84
N PRO A 101 -0.30 -27.54 -0.72
CA PRO A 101 -1.63 -28.10 -0.51
C PRO A 101 -2.72 -27.04 -0.38
N ILE A 102 -2.35 -25.78 -0.12
CA ILE A 102 -3.26 -24.63 -0.11
C ILE A 102 -3.42 -24.14 -1.54
N ASP A 103 -4.37 -24.67 -2.27
CA ASP A 103 -4.61 -24.41 -3.69
C ASP A 103 -5.86 -23.56 -3.97
N ALA A 104 -6.55 -23.15 -2.91
CA ALA A 104 -7.75 -22.32 -3.01
C ALA A 104 -7.89 -21.42 -1.76
N PRO A 105 -8.56 -20.27 -1.88
CA PRO A 105 -8.78 -19.37 -0.73
C PRO A 105 -9.47 -20.02 0.47
N SER A 106 -10.34 -21.00 0.22
CA SER A 106 -11.04 -21.74 1.27
C SER A 106 -10.11 -22.55 2.19
N LYS A 107 -8.88 -22.83 1.74
CA LYS A 107 -7.88 -23.58 2.51
C LYS A 107 -6.94 -22.70 3.33
N LEU A 108 -7.16 -21.38 3.34
CA LEU A 108 -6.38 -20.44 4.14
C LEU A 108 -6.73 -20.46 5.63
N ASP A 109 -7.85 -21.08 6.01
CA ASP A 109 -8.23 -21.19 7.41
C ASP A 109 -7.16 -21.96 8.22
N GLY A 110 -6.71 -21.36 9.32
CA GLY A 110 -5.64 -21.90 10.15
C GLY A 110 -4.22 -21.66 9.64
N ALA A 111 -4.03 -21.04 8.46
CA ALA A 111 -2.73 -20.78 7.89
C ALA A 111 -2.03 -19.56 8.54
N ARG A 112 -0.70 -19.57 8.45
CA ARG A 112 0.12 -18.37 8.69
C ARG A 112 0.26 -17.61 7.37
N ILE A 113 -0.12 -16.33 7.37
CA ILE A 113 -0.11 -15.47 6.19
C ILE A 113 0.83 -14.30 6.44
N ALA A 114 1.88 -14.18 5.64
CA ALA A 114 2.78 -13.04 5.70
C ALA A 114 2.27 -11.91 4.79
N SER A 115 2.27 -10.69 5.29
CA SER A 115 1.78 -9.54 4.54
C SER A 115 2.36 -8.23 5.06
N SER A 116 2.53 -7.26 4.16
CA SER A 116 2.75 -5.86 4.55
C SER A 116 1.43 -5.11 4.84
N TYR A 117 0.30 -5.79 4.69
CA TYR A 117 -1.05 -5.27 4.89
C TYR A 117 -1.83 -6.09 5.92
N PRO A 118 -1.35 -6.17 7.17
CA PRO A 118 -1.90 -7.09 8.16
C PRO A 118 -3.37 -6.81 8.49
N ARG A 119 -3.79 -5.54 8.53
CA ARG A 119 -5.18 -5.18 8.81
C ARG A 119 -6.13 -5.65 7.70
N ILE A 120 -5.76 -5.45 6.44
CA ILE A 120 -6.58 -5.90 5.30
C ILE A 120 -6.76 -7.42 5.35
N VAL A 121 -5.68 -8.16 5.61
CA VAL A 121 -5.72 -9.62 5.72
C VAL A 121 -6.61 -10.06 6.88
N LEU A 122 -6.43 -9.49 8.06
CA LEU A 122 -7.24 -9.83 9.23
C LEU A 122 -8.72 -9.58 9.00
N GLU A 123 -9.08 -8.46 8.41
CA GLU A 123 -10.47 -8.11 8.11
C GLU A 123 -11.07 -9.04 7.05
N ASP A 124 -10.31 -9.40 6.02
CA ASP A 124 -10.76 -10.34 4.99
C ASP A 124 -10.96 -11.77 5.56
N MET A 125 -10.00 -12.24 6.35
CA MET A 125 -10.10 -13.56 7.00
C MET A 125 -11.28 -13.61 7.97
N LYS A 126 -11.50 -12.56 8.75
CA LYS A 126 -12.66 -12.43 9.63
C LYS A 126 -13.98 -12.48 8.86
N ARG A 127 -14.05 -11.78 7.73
CA ARG A 127 -15.23 -11.77 6.85
C ARG A 127 -15.54 -13.15 6.28
N ARG A 128 -14.51 -13.94 5.99
CA ARG A 128 -14.63 -15.33 5.54
C ARG A 128 -14.94 -16.33 6.67
N GLY A 129 -14.87 -15.90 7.93
CA GLY A 129 -15.02 -16.78 9.10
C GLY A 129 -13.78 -17.62 9.40
N PHE A 130 -12.61 -17.21 8.91
CA PHE A 130 -11.35 -17.94 9.07
C PHE A 130 -10.54 -17.39 10.24
N LYS A 131 -9.76 -18.28 10.86
CA LYS A 131 -8.76 -17.96 11.87
C LYS A 131 -7.38 -18.15 11.26
N CYS A 132 -6.64 -17.04 11.11
CA CYS A 132 -5.30 -17.06 10.56
C CYS A 132 -4.34 -16.34 11.49
N ASP A 133 -3.07 -16.76 11.46
CA ASP A 133 -1.97 -16.02 12.05
C ASP A 133 -1.37 -15.13 10.98
N VAL A 134 -1.48 -13.81 11.16
CA VAL A 134 -0.95 -12.84 10.20
C VAL A 134 0.39 -12.34 10.68
N VAL A 135 1.43 -12.65 9.90
CA VAL A 135 2.79 -12.21 10.15
C VAL A 135 3.06 -10.92 9.37
N ARG A 136 3.25 -9.82 10.08
CA ARG A 136 3.59 -8.54 9.45
C ARG A 136 5.03 -8.53 8.98
N LEU A 137 5.25 -8.24 7.69
CA LEU A 137 6.55 -7.99 7.08
C LEU A 137 6.53 -6.69 6.31
N ASP A 138 7.61 -5.91 6.38
CA ASP A 138 7.68 -4.59 5.75
C ASP A 138 8.25 -4.63 4.33
N GLY A 139 8.68 -5.80 3.85
CA GLY A 139 9.19 -5.98 2.49
C GLY A 139 9.65 -7.41 2.25
N ALA A 140 9.97 -7.73 0.99
CA ALA A 140 10.40 -9.06 0.56
C ALA A 140 9.48 -10.19 1.06
N VAL A 141 8.18 -9.94 1.04
CA VAL A 141 7.15 -10.83 1.61
C VAL A 141 7.18 -12.20 0.93
N GLU A 142 7.44 -12.23 -0.37
CA GLU A 142 7.49 -13.43 -1.20
C GLU A 142 8.57 -14.45 -0.77
N ILE A 143 9.61 -14.03 -0.07
CA ILE A 143 10.65 -14.95 0.41
C ILE A 143 10.25 -15.67 1.72
N SER A 144 9.26 -15.16 2.42
CA SER A 144 8.84 -15.65 3.74
C SER A 144 8.39 -17.11 3.71
N VAL A 145 7.71 -17.53 2.66
CA VAL A 145 7.22 -18.92 2.49
C VAL A 145 8.37 -19.89 2.30
N ARG A 146 9.41 -19.50 1.57
CA ARG A 146 10.61 -20.31 1.40
C ARG A 146 11.38 -20.48 2.71
N LEU A 147 11.39 -19.47 3.54
CA LEU A 147 12.06 -19.48 4.84
C LEU A 147 11.22 -20.08 5.96
N GLY A 148 10.00 -20.53 5.68
CA GLY A 148 9.14 -21.17 6.65
C GLY A 148 8.47 -20.23 7.64
N VAL A 149 8.46 -18.92 7.38
CA VAL A 149 7.78 -17.92 8.22
C VAL A 149 6.27 -18.04 8.10
N ALA A 150 5.77 -18.33 6.90
CA ALA A 150 4.35 -18.47 6.61
C ALA A 150 4.09 -19.54 5.52
N GLU A 151 2.87 -20.02 5.43
CA GLU A 151 2.42 -20.94 4.37
C GLU A 151 1.90 -20.20 3.13
N ALA A 152 1.44 -18.97 3.31
CA ALA A 152 0.90 -18.12 2.25
C ALA A 152 1.37 -16.68 2.42
N ILE A 153 1.29 -15.91 1.36
CA ILE A 153 1.47 -14.46 1.40
C ILE A 153 0.20 -13.75 0.91
N ALA A 154 0.04 -12.52 1.37
CA ALA A 154 -0.95 -11.61 0.85
C ALA A 154 -0.27 -10.29 0.53
N ASP A 155 -0.37 -9.84 -0.71
CA ASP A 155 0.34 -8.65 -1.16
C ASP A 155 -0.37 -7.99 -2.33
N VAL A 156 0.02 -6.74 -2.57
CA VAL A 156 -0.40 -5.95 -3.73
C VAL A 156 0.51 -6.26 -4.91
N VAL A 157 -0.08 -6.61 -6.02
CA VAL A 157 0.64 -7.02 -7.22
C VAL A 157 0.29 -6.13 -8.40
N GLU A 158 1.32 -5.55 -9.02
CA GLU A 158 1.17 -4.83 -10.28
C GLU A 158 1.31 -5.76 -11.49
N SER A 159 2.39 -6.54 -11.58
CA SER A 159 2.70 -7.39 -12.73
C SER A 159 2.77 -8.89 -12.46
N GLY A 160 2.89 -9.29 -11.21
CA GLY A 160 3.06 -10.70 -10.82
C GLY A 160 4.43 -11.31 -11.14
N THR A 161 5.36 -10.56 -11.72
CA THR A 161 6.68 -11.07 -12.10
C THR A 161 7.48 -11.51 -10.89
N THR A 162 7.53 -10.73 -9.84
CA THR A 162 8.26 -11.04 -8.59
C THR A 162 7.73 -12.31 -7.94
N MET A 163 6.42 -12.52 -7.93
CA MET A 163 5.82 -13.74 -7.41
C MET A 163 6.23 -14.97 -8.22
N ARG A 164 6.17 -14.91 -9.55
CA ARG A 164 6.59 -16.02 -10.42
C ARG A 164 8.07 -16.36 -10.26
N GLN A 165 8.92 -15.34 -10.15
CA GLN A 165 10.36 -15.53 -9.89
C GLN A 165 10.64 -16.19 -8.54
N ALA A 166 9.79 -15.96 -7.55
CA ALA A 166 9.87 -16.59 -6.23
C ALA A 166 9.24 -18.00 -6.18
N GLY A 167 8.72 -18.51 -7.28
CA GLY A 167 8.05 -19.82 -7.34
C GLY A 167 6.67 -19.83 -6.68
N LEU A 168 5.97 -18.73 -6.72
CA LEU A 168 4.62 -18.55 -6.15
C LEU A 168 3.57 -18.44 -7.26
N HIS A 169 2.34 -18.80 -6.92
CA HIS A 169 1.18 -18.54 -7.74
C HIS A 169 0.01 -18.04 -6.89
N THR A 170 -0.86 -17.25 -7.51
CA THR A 170 -2.03 -16.69 -6.86
C THR A 170 -3.14 -17.72 -6.70
N ILE A 171 -3.88 -17.64 -5.61
CA ILE A 171 -5.05 -18.50 -5.33
C ILE A 171 -6.35 -17.70 -5.13
N GLY A 172 -6.32 -16.36 -5.24
CA GLY A 172 -7.50 -15.53 -5.12
C GLY A 172 -7.20 -14.14 -4.57
#